data_1a3e1529f7ef4e5216311ab7824955bf
#
_entry.id   1a3e1529f7ef4e5216311ab7824955bf
#
_cell.length_a   1.000
_cell.length_b   1.000
_cell.length_c   1.000
_cell.angle_alpha   90.00
_cell.angle_beta   90.00
_cell.angle_gamma   90.00
#
_symmetry.space_group_name_H-M   'P 1'
#
loop_
_entity.id
_entity.type
_entity.pdbx_description
1 polymer ?
#
loop_
_entity_poly.entity_id
_entity_poly.type
_entity_poly.pdbx_seq_one_letter_code
_entity_poly.pdbx_strand_id
1 'polypeptide(L)'
;MKETFFWTFSSDEISTLSDLTSEGFEVDWTVRSSSDAMTSGFVIQGEISGMIEFTPEPRDAYTFVHMLEVRMDKKNQGIAGRLLAHVAQDAFNRGFEGVMMCLSKTALLDYYVRRYGCSRIANTNRVMFHAPACQLLIDRFLKEGVDKP
;
A
#
# COMPACT_ATOMS: atom_id res chain seq x y z
N MET A 1 8.83 -6.74 -22.70
CA MET A 1 8.32 -5.64 -21.86
C MET A 1 7.57 -6.23 -20.68
N LYS A 2 7.90 -5.77 -19.48
CA LYS A 2 7.18 -6.21 -18.28
C LYS A 2 5.82 -5.55 -18.25
N GLU A 3 4.81 -6.35 -18.04
CA GLU A 3 3.48 -5.83 -17.76
C GLU A 3 3.32 -5.70 -16.24
N THR A 4 3.14 -4.49 -15.76
CA THR A 4 2.92 -4.20 -14.35
C THR A 4 1.68 -3.34 -14.19
N PHE A 5 0.87 -3.64 -13.18
CA PHE A 5 -0.31 -2.85 -12.90
C PHE A 5 -0.79 -3.09 -11.48
N PHE A 6 -1.64 -2.16 -11.01
CA PHE A 6 -2.35 -2.33 -9.75
C PHE A 6 -3.74 -2.87 -10.05
N TRP A 7 -4.21 -3.77 -9.20
CA TRP A 7 -5.55 -4.33 -9.32
C TRP A 7 -6.25 -4.23 -7.98
N THR A 8 -7.44 -3.64 -7.96
CA THR A 8 -8.27 -3.60 -6.77
C THR A 8 -9.27 -4.73 -6.85
N PHE A 9 -9.22 -5.61 -5.88
CA PHE A 9 -10.00 -6.85 -5.88
C PHE A 9 -11.43 -6.61 -5.41
N SER A 10 -12.40 -7.23 -6.09
CA SER A 10 -13.76 -7.27 -5.62
C SER A 10 -13.89 -8.24 -4.44
N SER A 11 -15.03 -8.20 -3.75
CA SER A 11 -15.28 -9.13 -2.64
C SER A 11 -15.19 -10.59 -3.09
N ASP A 12 -15.71 -10.90 -4.27
CA ASP A 12 -15.64 -12.26 -4.80
C ASP A 12 -14.21 -12.67 -5.12
N GLU A 13 -13.42 -11.75 -5.67
CA GLU A 13 -12.03 -12.01 -5.99
C GLU A 13 -11.18 -12.21 -4.73
N ILE A 14 -11.47 -11.46 -3.66
CA ILE A 14 -10.74 -11.59 -2.40
C ILE A 14 -10.85 -13.02 -1.86
N SER A 15 -12.02 -13.65 -1.98
CA SER A 15 -12.20 -15.02 -1.49
C SER A 15 -11.33 -16.03 -2.23
N THR A 16 -10.80 -15.68 -3.41
CA THR A 16 -9.94 -16.56 -4.19
C THR A 16 -8.45 -16.40 -3.86
N LEU A 17 -8.09 -15.51 -2.93
CA LEU A 17 -6.69 -15.20 -2.62
C LEU A 17 -6.03 -16.17 -1.65
N SER A 18 -6.69 -17.28 -1.32
CA SER A 18 -6.16 -18.27 -0.37
C SER A 18 -4.82 -18.88 -0.83
N ASP A 19 -4.59 -18.95 -2.13
CA ASP A 19 -3.36 -19.53 -2.66
C ASP A 19 -2.11 -18.69 -2.39
N LEU A 20 -2.27 -17.42 -2.01
CA LEU A 20 -1.13 -16.55 -1.76
C LEU A 20 -0.24 -17.05 -0.63
N THR A 21 -0.81 -17.76 0.36
CA THR A 21 0.00 -18.29 1.47
C THR A 21 0.99 -19.36 1.01
N SER A 22 0.71 -20.02 -0.11
CA SER A 22 1.66 -20.97 -0.70
C SER A 22 2.60 -20.32 -1.72
N GLU A 23 2.41 -19.02 -1.99
CA GLU A 23 3.13 -18.29 -3.03
C GLU A 23 4.07 -17.22 -2.46
N GLY A 24 4.43 -17.32 -1.18
CA GLY A 24 5.37 -16.39 -0.58
C GLY A 24 4.75 -15.28 0.25
N PHE A 25 3.47 -15.40 0.60
CA PHE A 25 2.78 -14.48 1.50
C PHE A 25 2.48 -15.15 2.83
N GLU A 26 2.66 -14.41 3.92
CA GLU A 26 2.38 -14.92 5.27
C GLU A 26 0.99 -14.54 5.76
N VAL A 27 0.47 -13.42 5.30
CA VAL A 27 -0.84 -12.90 5.72
C VAL A 27 -1.95 -13.62 4.96
N ASP A 28 -3.05 -13.91 5.66
CA ASP A 28 -4.25 -14.44 5.02
C ASP A 28 -5.02 -13.28 4.38
N TRP A 29 -4.82 -13.08 3.09
CA TRP A 29 -5.42 -11.96 2.36
C TRP A 29 -6.90 -12.17 2.02
N THR A 30 -7.48 -13.32 2.41
CA THR A 30 -8.93 -13.53 2.28
C THR A 30 -9.71 -12.86 3.41
N VAL A 31 -9.04 -12.46 4.49
CA VAL A 31 -9.67 -11.83 5.64
C VAL A 31 -9.47 -10.32 5.54
N ARG A 32 -10.56 -9.56 5.65
CA ARG A 32 -10.53 -8.09 5.63
C ARG A 32 -10.72 -7.54 7.03
N SER A 33 -10.10 -6.39 7.30
CA SER A 33 -10.22 -5.70 8.59
C SER A 33 -11.63 -5.17 8.83
N SER A 34 -12.35 -4.82 7.76
CA SER A 34 -13.74 -4.36 7.82
C SER A 34 -14.39 -4.54 6.46
N SER A 35 -15.73 -4.38 6.42
CA SER A 35 -16.47 -4.47 5.16
C SER A 35 -16.14 -3.32 4.21
N ASP A 36 -15.63 -2.20 4.74
CA ASP A 36 -15.27 -1.02 3.95
C ASP A 36 -13.84 -1.06 3.45
N ALA A 37 -13.05 -2.03 3.91
CA ALA A 37 -11.65 -2.12 3.50
C ALA A 37 -11.54 -2.52 2.03
N MET A 38 -10.60 -1.89 1.36
CA MET A 38 -10.26 -2.19 -0.03
C MET A 38 -8.94 -2.95 -0.05
N THR A 39 -8.82 -3.90 -0.96
CA THR A 39 -7.63 -4.71 -1.11
C THR A 39 -7.12 -4.55 -2.53
N SER A 40 -5.88 -4.11 -2.68
CA SER A 40 -5.23 -3.97 -3.98
C SER A 40 -3.94 -4.77 -4.02
N GLY A 41 -3.61 -5.24 -5.21
CA GLY A 41 -2.36 -5.95 -5.45
C GLY A 41 -1.54 -5.26 -6.52
N PHE A 42 -0.23 -5.44 -6.44
CA PHE A 42 0.68 -5.04 -7.51
C PHE A 42 1.07 -6.30 -8.28
N VAL A 43 0.76 -6.31 -9.57
CA VAL A 43 0.92 -7.48 -10.43
C VAL A 43 2.08 -7.24 -11.38
N ILE A 44 2.98 -8.20 -11.46
CA ILE A 44 4.11 -8.19 -12.39
C ILE A 44 4.01 -9.46 -13.24
N GLN A 45 3.83 -9.28 -14.55
CA GLN A 45 3.76 -10.41 -15.50
C GLN A 45 2.75 -11.48 -15.07
N GLY A 46 1.59 -11.05 -14.62
CA GLY A 46 0.52 -11.95 -14.23
C GLY A 46 0.63 -12.50 -12.81
N GLU A 47 1.67 -12.17 -12.07
CA GLU A 47 1.86 -12.67 -10.70
C GLU A 47 1.70 -11.54 -9.68
N ILE A 48 0.94 -11.81 -8.61
CA ILE A 48 0.79 -10.87 -7.52
C ILE A 48 2.12 -10.81 -6.75
N SER A 49 2.71 -9.61 -6.68
CA SER A 49 4.02 -9.40 -6.06
C SER A 49 3.94 -8.64 -4.75
N GLY A 50 2.83 -7.99 -4.48
CA GLY A 50 2.58 -7.29 -3.23
C GLY A 50 1.12 -7.00 -3.04
N MET A 51 0.71 -6.80 -1.80
CA MET A 51 -0.69 -6.59 -1.42
C MET A 51 -0.79 -5.46 -0.41
N ILE A 52 -1.87 -4.71 -0.49
CA ILE A 52 -2.16 -3.64 0.47
C ILE A 52 -3.65 -3.61 0.77
N GLU A 53 -3.99 -3.44 2.06
CA GLU A 53 -5.36 -3.26 2.50
C GLU A 53 -5.49 -1.86 3.10
N PHE A 54 -6.51 -1.12 2.69
CA PHE A 54 -6.70 0.25 3.15
C PHE A 54 -8.19 0.59 3.20
N THR A 55 -8.53 1.56 4.06
CA THR A 55 -9.89 2.06 4.17
C THR A 55 -9.89 3.57 4.01
N PRO A 56 -10.54 4.10 2.96
CA PRO A 56 -10.78 5.52 2.87
C PRO A 56 -11.76 5.96 3.95
N GLU A 57 -11.47 7.06 4.63
CA GLU A 57 -12.31 7.64 5.69
C GLU A 57 -12.79 9.01 5.24
N PRO A 58 -13.91 9.08 4.47
CA PRO A 58 -14.34 10.36 3.87
C PRO A 58 -14.69 11.43 4.89
N ARG A 59 -15.24 11.03 6.05
CA ARG A 59 -15.62 11.98 7.09
C ARG A 59 -14.43 12.81 7.58
N ASP A 60 -13.29 12.15 7.73
CA ASP A 60 -12.08 12.79 8.25
C ASP A 60 -11.05 13.05 7.17
N ALA A 61 -11.38 12.77 5.92
CA ALA A 61 -10.59 13.05 4.73
C ALA A 61 -9.17 12.47 4.80
N TYR A 62 -9.05 11.21 5.22
CA TYR A 62 -7.77 10.49 5.20
C TYR A 62 -8.00 9.03 4.82
N THR A 63 -6.91 8.33 4.50
CA THR A 63 -6.95 6.89 4.22
C THR A 63 -6.13 6.16 5.28
N PHE A 64 -6.70 5.10 5.83
CA PHE A 64 -6.00 4.25 6.79
C PHE A 64 -5.50 2.99 6.10
N VAL A 65 -4.18 2.75 6.18
CA VAL A 65 -3.57 1.54 5.65
C VAL A 65 -3.47 0.51 6.77
N HIS A 66 -4.19 -0.60 6.62
CA HIS A 66 -4.25 -1.65 7.64
C HIS A 66 -3.09 -2.62 7.54
N MET A 67 -2.73 -2.99 6.32
CA MET A 67 -1.79 -4.08 6.08
C MET A 67 -1.10 -3.87 4.74
N LEU A 68 0.19 -4.17 4.72
CA LEU A 68 0.98 -4.17 3.49
C LEU A 68 1.95 -5.33 3.54
N GLU A 69 2.03 -6.08 2.46
CA GLU A 69 2.95 -7.20 2.36
C GLU A 69 3.53 -7.31 0.98
N VAL A 70 4.83 -7.56 0.89
CA VAL A 70 5.52 -7.85 -0.36
C VAL A 70 5.89 -9.34 -0.36
N ARG A 71 5.67 -9.99 -1.49
CA ARG A 71 6.01 -11.41 -1.64
C ARG A 71 7.48 -11.62 -1.28
N MET A 72 7.76 -12.73 -0.60
CA MET A 72 9.07 -12.96 0.00
C MET A 72 10.23 -12.83 -0.99
N ASP A 73 10.06 -13.32 -2.21
CA ASP A 73 11.10 -13.28 -3.23
C ASP A 73 11.15 -11.97 -4.02
N LYS A 74 10.28 -11.01 -3.68
CA LYS A 74 10.19 -9.72 -4.36
C LYS A 74 10.57 -8.55 -3.46
N LYS A 75 11.10 -8.81 -2.28
CA LYS A 75 11.49 -7.75 -1.35
C LYS A 75 12.68 -6.96 -1.88
N ASN A 76 12.80 -5.71 -1.40
CA ASN A 76 13.88 -4.78 -1.77
C ASN A 76 13.88 -4.35 -3.23
N GLN A 77 12.71 -4.37 -3.87
CA GLN A 77 12.54 -3.92 -5.26
C GLN A 77 11.61 -2.71 -5.39
N GLY A 78 11.32 -2.03 -4.26
CA GLY A 78 10.47 -0.85 -4.27
C GLY A 78 8.97 -1.13 -4.35
N ILE A 79 8.54 -2.37 -4.19
CA ILE A 79 7.12 -2.72 -4.33
C ILE A 79 6.29 -2.11 -3.20
N ALA A 80 6.80 -2.11 -1.96
CA ALA A 80 6.09 -1.48 -0.85
C ALA A 80 5.85 0.01 -1.12
N GLY A 81 6.85 0.71 -1.63
CA GLY A 81 6.72 2.12 -2.00
C GLY A 81 5.68 2.34 -3.08
N ARG A 82 5.63 1.45 -4.07
CA ARG A 82 4.61 1.51 -5.14
C ARG A 82 3.21 1.32 -4.60
N LEU A 83 3.02 0.38 -3.69
CA LEU A 83 1.72 0.14 -3.08
C LEU A 83 1.27 1.34 -2.25
N LEU A 84 2.18 1.91 -1.46
CA LEU A 84 1.87 3.13 -0.71
C LEU A 84 1.55 4.30 -1.63
N ALA A 85 2.31 4.44 -2.73
CA ALA A 85 2.05 5.50 -3.71
C ALA A 85 0.70 5.32 -4.39
N HIS A 86 0.30 4.09 -4.67
CA HIS A 86 -1.00 3.79 -5.25
C HIS A 86 -2.12 4.25 -4.32
N VAL A 87 -2.01 3.98 -3.03
CA VAL A 87 -3.01 4.41 -2.04
C VAL A 87 -2.97 5.92 -1.86
N ALA A 88 -1.79 6.54 -1.88
CA ALA A 88 -1.66 7.99 -1.82
C ALA A 88 -2.35 8.66 -3.01
N GLN A 89 -2.18 8.11 -4.20
CA GLN A 89 -2.86 8.63 -5.39
C GLN A 89 -4.37 8.48 -5.27
N ASP A 90 -4.83 7.35 -4.76
CA ASP A 90 -6.26 7.14 -4.50
C ASP A 90 -6.80 8.19 -3.53
N ALA A 91 -6.04 8.50 -2.47
CA ALA A 91 -6.45 9.52 -1.51
C ALA A 91 -6.58 10.90 -2.16
N PHE A 92 -5.63 11.29 -3.02
CA PHE A 92 -5.75 12.54 -3.77
C PHE A 92 -6.95 12.51 -4.70
N ASN A 93 -7.19 11.40 -5.38
CA ASN A 93 -8.31 11.26 -6.31
C ASN A 93 -9.67 11.38 -5.60
N ARG A 94 -9.72 11.06 -4.31
CA ARG A 94 -10.93 11.22 -3.49
C ARG A 94 -11.08 12.63 -2.91
N GLY A 95 -10.09 13.48 -3.11
CA GLY A 95 -10.10 14.82 -2.54
C GLY A 95 -9.61 14.91 -1.11
N PHE A 96 -8.84 13.93 -0.64
CA PHE A 96 -8.34 13.85 0.74
C PHE A 96 -7.02 14.61 0.95
N GLU A 97 -6.59 15.39 -0.01
CA GLU A 97 -5.35 16.15 0.05
C GLU A 97 -4.12 15.27 0.37
N GLY A 98 -4.23 13.98 0.10
CA GLY A 98 -3.13 13.05 0.25
C GLY A 98 -2.74 12.74 1.69
N VAL A 99 -3.67 12.73 2.62
CA VAL A 99 -3.37 12.31 3.99
C VAL A 99 -3.57 10.80 4.12
N MET A 100 -2.53 10.12 4.61
CA MET A 100 -2.54 8.67 4.75
C MET A 100 -1.93 8.28 6.09
N MET A 101 -2.56 7.37 6.82
CA MET A 101 -2.07 6.88 8.10
C MET A 101 -1.81 5.38 7.98
N CYS A 102 -0.66 4.93 8.46
CA CYS A 102 -0.28 3.52 8.41
C CYS A 102 0.09 2.99 9.77
N LEU A 103 -0.22 1.72 10.02
CA LEU A 103 0.42 0.95 11.07
C LEU A 103 1.73 0.40 10.51
N SER A 104 2.80 0.47 11.28
CA SER A 104 4.09 -0.02 10.84
C SER A 104 4.79 -0.76 11.96
N LYS A 105 5.52 -1.80 11.61
CA LYS A 105 6.38 -2.50 12.56
C LYS A 105 7.50 -1.55 12.99
N THR A 106 7.94 -1.68 14.23
CA THR A 106 8.94 -0.79 14.82
C THR A 106 10.19 -0.65 13.94
N ALA A 107 10.65 -1.75 13.36
CA ALA A 107 11.85 -1.75 12.53
C ALA A 107 11.71 -0.90 11.27
N LEU A 108 10.48 -0.68 10.79
CA LEU A 108 10.22 0.10 9.58
C LEU A 108 9.86 1.56 9.86
N LEU A 109 9.51 1.90 11.11
CA LEU A 109 9.10 3.25 11.46
C LEU A 109 10.17 4.28 11.12
N ASP A 110 11.39 4.06 11.58
CA ASP A 110 12.50 4.97 11.33
C ASP A 110 12.82 5.09 9.85
N TYR A 111 12.72 3.98 9.13
CA TYR A 111 12.94 3.97 7.69
C TYR A 111 11.93 4.89 6.98
N TYR A 112 10.63 4.75 7.30
CA TYR A 112 9.60 5.57 6.68
C TYR A 112 9.74 7.05 7.03
N VAL A 113 10.07 7.37 8.30
CA VAL A 113 10.27 8.75 8.72
C VAL A 113 11.42 9.38 7.95
N ARG A 114 12.55 8.70 7.87
CA ARG A 114 13.74 9.23 7.18
C ARG A 114 13.59 9.26 5.66
N ARG A 115 12.97 8.23 5.11
CA ARG A 115 12.94 8.04 3.66
C ARG A 115 11.84 8.85 2.98
N TYR A 116 10.69 8.94 3.61
CA TYR A 116 9.50 9.52 2.99
C TYR A 116 8.97 10.75 3.71
N GLY A 117 9.61 11.17 4.78
CA GLY A 117 9.20 12.38 5.50
C GLY A 117 7.89 12.26 6.24
N CYS A 118 7.46 11.05 6.58
CA CYS A 118 6.27 10.88 7.38
C CYS A 118 6.56 11.14 8.86
N SER A 119 5.50 11.33 9.65
CA SER A 119 5.60 11.63 11.09
C SER A 119 5.08 10.46 11.91
N ARG A 120 5.83 10.10 12.94
CA ARG A 120 5.35 9.11 13.91
C ARG A 120 4.33 9.77 14.84
N ILE A 121 3.23 9.06 15.10
CA ILE A 121 2.20 9.58 16.01
C ILE A 121 2.54 9.15 17.43
N ALA A 122 3.02 10.10 18.24
CA ALA A 122 3.40 9.91 19.64
C ALA A 122 4.26 8.64 19.81
N ASN A 123 3.94 7.79 20.78
CA ASN A 123 4.67 6.54 21.02
C ASN A 123 3.95 5.32 20.42
N THR A 124 3.15 5.55 19.41
CA THR A 124 2.41 4.47 18.74
C THR A 124 3.21 3.86 17.58
N ASN A 125 2.73 2.76 17.04
CA ASN A 125 3.26 2.16 15.81
C ASN A 125 2.61 2.75 14.56
N ARG A 126 1.99 3.93 14.68
CA ARG A 126 1.34 4.62 13.58
C ARG A 126 2.23 5.71 13.03
N VAL A 127 2.26 5.82 11.72
CA VAL A 127 2.94 6.92 11.01
C VAL A 127 1.92 7.62 10.14
N MET A 128 2.07 8.93 10.00
CA MET A 128 1.19 9.74 9.17
C MET A 128 1.97 10.31 8.01
N PHE A 129 1.45 10.10 6.81
CA PHE A 129 1.94 10.72 5.59
C PHE A 129 1.03 11.89 5.28
N HIS A 130 1.56 13.11 5.43
CA HIS A 130 0.87 14.32 5.00
C HIS A 130 1.04 14.52 3.49
N ALA A 131 0.34 15.49 2.94
CA ALA A 131 0.35 15.71 1.49
C ALA A 131 1.74 15.73 0.85
N PRO A 132 2.76 16.42 1.42
CA PRO A 132 4.09 16.41 0.81
C PRO A 132 4.73 15.02 0.77
N ALA A 133 4.56 14.23 1.82
CA ALA A 133 5.10 12.87 1.86
C ALA A 133 4.38 11.96 0.87
N CYS A 134 3.06 12.08 0.76
CA CYS A 134 2.28 11.34 -0.23
C CYS A 134 2.68 11.72 -1.65
N GLN A 135 2.89 13.00 -1.91
CA GLN A 135 3.32 13.47 -3.23
C GLN A 135 4.72 12.93 -3.56
N LEU A 136 5.60 12.88 -2.59
CA LEU A 136 6.94 12.30 -2.78
C LEU A 136 6.85 10.83 -3.20
N LEU A 137 5.99 10.04 -2.55
CA LEU A 137 5.77 8.65 -2.92
C LEU A 137 5.29 8.53 -4.36
N ILE A 138 4.31 9.35 -4.74
CA ILE A 138 3.75 9.32 -6.09
C ILE A 138 4.82 9.67 -7.11
N ASP A 139 5.56 10.75 -6.88
CA ASP A 139 6.59 11.19 -7.80
C ASP A 139 7.68 10.14 -7.98
N ARG A 140 8.06 9.50 -6.89
CA ARG A 140 9.15 8.52 -6.92
C ARG A 140 8.74 7.18 -7.54
N PHE A 141 7.56 6.69 -7.20
CA PHE A 141 7.18 5.32 -7.55
C PHE A 141 6.17 5.21 -8.68
N LEU A 142 5.40 6.25 -8.96
CA LEU A 142 4.43 6.20 -10.04
C LEU A 142 4.83 7.03 -11.25
N LYS A 143 5.53 8.14 -11.04
CA LYS A 143 5.93 9.03 -12.15
C LYS A 143 7.33 8.74 -12.68
N GLU A 144 8.24 8.29 -11.82
CA GLU A 144 9.64 8.09 -12.22
C GLU A 144 9.92 6.69 -12.70
N GLY A 145 8.91 5.92 -12.97
CA GLY A 145 9.23 4.93 -13.92
C GLY A 145 9.36 3.52 -13.53
N VAL A 146 8.91 3.15 -12.40
CA VAL A 146 8.84 1.71 -12.20
C VAL A 146 7.73 1.10 -13.01
N ASP A 147 6.71 1.88 -13.30
CA ASP A 147 5.63 1.44 -14.18
C ASP A 147 5.90 1.80 -15.62
N LYS A 148 7.02 2.39 -15.88
CA LYS A 148 7.41 2.68 -17.25
C LYS A 148 8.14 1.48 -17.82
N PRO A 149 7.77 1.10 -19.00
CA PRO A 149 8.47 0.02 -19.69
C PRO A 149 9.94 0.32 -19.85
#